data_b7c2c14f986663e7808fca154c61e203
#
_entry.id   b7c2c14f986663e7808fca154c61e203
#
_cell.length_a   1.000
_cell.length_b   1.000
_cell.length_c   1.000
_cell.angle_alpha   90.00
_cell.angle_beta   90.00
_cell.angle_gamma   90.00
#
_symmetry.space_group_name_H-M   'P 1'
#
loop_
_entity.id
_entity.type
_entity.pdbx_description
1 polymer ?
#
loop_
_entity_poly.entity_id
_entity_poly.type
_entity_poly.pdbx_seq_one_letter_code
_entity_poly.pdbx_strand_id
1 'polypeptide(L)'
;MTAVESELRSIGELARASGLTVSALRFYDRSGVLAPARVDPVTGYRWYTEEQVDPARLVAGLRRVGMPLAGIAEALRNRHRPAEVHRLLDAHLRRLEDGLADARRELSRIRCLIDPEEPTVTTRLALSRTDLAAAVDAVRFAVGADPELPVLSGVLLEVALDGVHLIATDRHRLAVARVAGTVDGPPVSVLLPVAAVDELRALLDAAGSVSGLDGSDVTEVVVAPGRVTVTVAGRPLTAVPLPYDFPDYRRLLRAQLGDVPAYRIPVDGAALRAALTADGVPVCHRAHEGVEHEVVALGLDGRGELRLVDPAGAAGADALRVGLNREYLLDALGSGDGQLVLELDGPIAPLAVRRADDADAFSVLMPVRL
;
A
#
# COMPACT_ATOMS: atom_id res chain seq x y z
N MET A 1 -26.61 28.96 43.92
CA MET A 1 -26.07 28.05 42.86
C MET A 1 -27.23 27.23 42.35
N THR A 2 -27.89 27.73 41.35
CA THR A 2 -29.01 27.07 40.69
C THR A 2 -28.46 26.09 39.64
N ALA A 3 -28.61 24.78 39.88
CA ALA A 3 -28.37 23.75 38.89
C ALA A 3 -29.38 24.00 37.75
N VAL A 4 -28.84 24.26 36.57
CA VAL A 4 -29.61 24.20 35.33
C VAL A 4 -30.05 22.73 35.17
N GLU A 5 -31.32 22.44 35.44
CA GLU A 5 -31.93 21.17 35.05
C GLU A 5 -31.86 21.12 33.51
N SER A 6 -30.85 20.44 32.96
CA SER A 6 -30.81 20.17 31.54
C SER A 6 -32.06 19.33 31.21
N GLU A 7 -32.90 19.85 30.28
CA GLU A 7 -34.13 19.17 29.87
C GLU A 7 -33.76 17.76 29.37
N LEU A 8 -34.25 16.75 30.08
CA LEU A 8 -34.07 15.35 29.75
C LEU A 8 -35.02 14.94 28.63
N ARG A 9 -34.43 14.41 27.58
CA ARG A 9 -35.19 13.85 26.44
C ARG A 9 -35.46 12.36 26.63
N SER A 10 -36.63 11.94 26.29
CA SER A 10 -36.98 10.51 26.20
C SER A 10 -36.20 9.83 25.08
N ILE A 11 -36.04 8.50 25.16
CA ILE A 11 -35.41 7.71 24.10
C ILE A 11 -36.09 7.89 22.73
N GLY A 12 -37.43 8.12 22.73
CA GLY A 12 -38.20 8.37 21.50
C GLY A 12 -37.91 9.75 20.90
N GLU A 13 -37.66 10.78 21.73
CA GLU A 13 -37.27 12.11 21.28
C GLU A 13 -35.87 12.14 20.74
N LEU A 14 -34.90 11.45 21.40
CA LEU A 14 -33.56 11.30 20.87
C LEU A 14 -33.57 10.52 19.55
N ALA A 15 -34.38 9.48 19.44
CA ALA A 15 -34.51 8.71 18.19
C ALA A 15 -34.92 9.62 17.01
N ARG A 16 -35.94 10.47 17.22
CA ARG A 16 -36.42 11.43 16.21
C ARG A 16 -35.35 12.51 15.89
N ALA A 17 -34.70 13.03 16.92
CA ALA A 17 -33.69 14.09 16.76
C ALA A 17 -32.39 13.63 16.07
N SER A 18 -32.02 12.34 16.24
CA SER A 18 -30.76 11.76 15.70
C SER A 18 -30.92 10.96 14.42
N GLY A 19 -32.15 10.53 14.10
CA GLY A 19 -32.42 9.59 13.00
C GLY A 19 -32.07 8.13 13.32
N LEU A 20 -31.78 7.81 14.59
CA LEU A 20 -31.62 6.43 15.07
C LEU A 20 -32.96 5.83 15.47
N THR A 21 -33.07 4.51 15.38
CA THR A 21 -34.22 3.81 15.95
C THR A 21 -34.10 3.63 17.47
N VAL A 22 -35.22 3.48 18.18
CA VAL A 22 -35.21 3.18 19.62
C VAL A 22 -34.43 1.88 19.90
N SER A 23 -34.54 0.89 19.02
CA SER A 23 -33.81 -0.38 19.13
C SER A 23 -32.28 -0.17 18.98
N ALA A 24 -31.87 0.69 18.05
CA ALA A 24 -30.47 1.04 17.88
C ALA A 24 -29.91 1.77 19.13
N LEU A 25 -30.65 2.72 19.70
CA LEU A 25 -30.25 3.42 20.93
C LEU A 25 -30.09 2.44 22.11
N ARG A 26 -30.98 1.47 22.24
CA ARG A 26 -30.83 0.41 23.27
C ARG A 26 -29.64 -0.49 23.02
N PHE A 27 -29.29 -0.75 21.78
CA PHE A 27 -28.09 -1.49 21.42
C PHE A 27 -26.83 -0.70 21.77
N TYR A 28 -26.77 0.61 21.42
CA TYR A 28 -25.60 1.46 21.74
C TYR A 28 -25.42 1.69 23.24
N ASP A 29 -26.48 1.75 24.01
CA ASP A 29 -26.43 1.74 25.47
C ASP A 29 -25.77 0.46 25.99
N ARG A 30 -26.27 -0.71 25.58
CA ARG A 30 -25.70 -2.01 26.00
C ARG A 30 -24.26 -2.22 25.57
N SER A 31 -23.86 -1.69 24.43
CA SER A 31 -22.49 -1.77 23.93
C SER A 31 -21.54 -0.67 24.49
N GLY A 32 -22.05 0.20 25.36
CA GLY A 32 -21.27 1.28 25.97
C GLY A 32 -20.89 2.41 25.02
N VAL A 33 -21.46 2.45 23.81
CA VAL A 33 -21.13 3.47 22.78
C VAL A 33 -21.88 4.78 23.04
N LEU A 34 -23.16 4.70 23.43
CA LEU A 34 -23.99 5.87 23.77
C LEU A 34 -24.87 5.53 24.96
N ALA A 35 -24.32 5.68 26.15
CA ALA A 35 -25.05 5.45 27.40
C ALA A 35 -26.04 6.58 27.67
N PRO A 36 -27.25 6.32 28.18
CA PRO A 36 -28.21 7.35 28.60
C PRO A 36 -27.66 8.14 29.80
N ALA A 37 -28.06 9.39 29.91
CA ALA A 37 -27.71 10.22 31.07
C ALA A 37 -28.35 9.70 32.37
N ARG A 38 -29.51 9.08 32.24
CA ARG A 38 -30.23 8.49 33.38
C ARG A 38 -31.06 7.28 32.92
N VAL A 39 -31.03 6.23 33.72
CA VAL A 39 -31.96 5.09 33.59
C VAL A 39 -32.82 5.05 34.84
N ASP A 40 -34.12 5.00 34.66
CA ASP A 40 -35.06 4.83 35.75
C ASP A 40 -34.87 3.41 36.33
N PRO A 41 -34.57 3.27 37.64
CA PRO A 41 -34.28 1.96 38.22
C PRO A 41 -35.51 1.05 38.37
N VAL A 42 -36.72 1.63 38.33
CA VAL A 42 -37.96 0.90 38.50
C VAL A 42 -38.55 0.45 37.15
N THR A 43 -38.57 1.39 36.18
CA THR A 43 -39.19 1.16 34.88
C THR A 43 -38.19 0.77 33.79
N GLY A 44 -36.91 0.97 34.04
CA GLY A 44 -35.82 0.80 33.05
C GLY A 44 -35.87 1.85 31.92
N TYR A 45 -36.63 2.93 32.11
CA TYR A 45 -36.77 3.98 31.11
C TYR A 45 -35.48 4.81 30.99
N ARG A 46 -35.09 5.14 29.72
CA ARG A 46 -33.82 5.81 29.39
C ARG A 46 -34.05 7.28 29.07
N TRP A 47 -33.29 8.12 29.72
CA TRP A 47 -33.32 9.57 29.53
C TRP A 47 -31.95 10.06 29.04
N TYR A 48 -31.96 11.02 28.12
CA TYR A 48 -30.78 11.59 27.48
C TYR A 48 -30.76 13.10 27.64
N THR A 49 -29.61 13.73 27.61
CA THR A 49 -29.47 15.21 27.62
C THR A 49 -29.50 15.76 26.21
N GLU A 50 -29.72 17.08 26.09
CA GLU A 50 -29.60 17.81 24.82
C GLU A 50 -28.23 17.62 24.19
N GLU A 51 -27.16 17.66 25.00
CA GLU A 51 -25.77 17.48 24.57
C GLU A 51 -25.50 16.09 23.94
N GLN A 52 -26.38 15.10 24.14
CA GLN A 52 -26.26 13.78 23.55
C GLN A 52 -26.88 13.68 22.14
N VAL A 53 -27.56 14.72 21.66
CA VAL A 53 -28.17 14.73 20.33
C VAL A 53 -27.09 14.68 19.23
N ASP A 54 -26.07 15.51 19.31
CA ASP A 54 -25.00 15.54 18.30
C ASP A 54 -24.14 14.27 18.30
N PRO A 55 -23.71 13.70 19.44
CA PRO A 55 -23.17 12.36 19.50
C PRO A 55 -24.07 11.30 18.84
N ALA A 56 -25.37 11.33 19.09
CA ALA A 56 -26.30 10.38 18.47
C ALA A 56 -26.42 10.56 16.94
N ARG A 57 -26.42 11.81 16.45
CA ARG A 57 -26.36 12.11 15.01
C ARG A 57 -25.08 11.61 14.36
N LEU A 58 -23.93 11.79 15.04
CA LEU A 58 -22.64 11.28 14.58
C LEU A 58 -22.69 9.76 14.43
N VAL A 59 -23.21 9.04 15.45
CA VAL A 59 -23.42 7.59 15.38
C VAL A 59 -24.29 7.21 14.18
N ALA A 60 -25.40 7.91 13.95
CA ALA A 60 -26.29 7.67 12.84
C ALA A 60 -25.59 7.84 11.48
N GLY A 61 -24.79 8.88 11.31
CA GLY A 61 -24.00 9.14 10.12
C GLY A 61 -22.98 8.04 9.85
N LEU A 62 -22.18 7.70 10.86
CA LEU A 62 -21.13 6.67 10.76
C LEU A 62 -21.71 5.28 10.45
N ARG A 63 -22.88 4.95 11.02
CA ARG A 63 -23.58 3.70 10.71
C ARG A 63 -24.07 3.64 9.26
N ARG A 64 -24.54 4.75 8.74
CA ARG A 64 -25.05 4.84 7.36
C ARG A 64 -23.98 4.52 6.33
N VAL A 65 -22.73 4.88 6.62
CA VAL A 65 -21.57 4.55 5.77
C VAL A 65 -20.91 3.20 6.13
N GLY A 66 -21.56 2.40 6.99
CA GLY A 66 -21.08 1.05 7.31
C GLY A 66 -19.88 0.99 8.25
N MET A 67 -19.57 2.07 8.99
CA MET A 67 -18.43 2.06 9.92
C MET A 67 -18.61 1.00 11.03
N PRO A 68 -17.59 0.18 11.32
CA PRO A 68 -17.65 -0.80 12.39
C PRO A 68 -17.84 -0.15 13.76
N LEU A 69 -18.47 -0.90 14.69
CA LEU A 69 -18.80 -0.39 16.03
C LEU A 69 -17.59 0.16 16.79
N ALA A 70 -16.43 -0.51 16.66
CA ALA A 70 -15.18 -0.06 17.27
C ALA A 70 -14.76 1.33 16.76
N GLY A 71 -14.83 1.57 15.45
CA GLY A 71 -14.54 2.87 14.85
C GLY A 71 -15.53 3.95 15.27
N ILE A 72 -16.82 3.61 15.40
CA ILE A 72 -17.85 4.53 15.92
C ILE A 72 -17.53 4.93 17.36
N ALA A 73 -17.20 3.96 18.22
CA ALA A 73 -16.81 4.22 19.60
C ALA A 73 -15.56 5.10 19.70
N GLU A 74 -14.59 4.87 18.84
CA GLU A 74 -13.35 5.66 18.78
C GLU A 74 -13.62 7.09 18.31
N ALA A 75 -14.42 7.29 17.26
CA ALA A 75 -14.83 8.60 16.78
C ALA A 75 -15.57 9.40 17.87
N LEU A 76 -16.45 8.75 18.64
CA LEU A 76 -17.11 9.40 19.76
C LEU A 76 -16.17 9.81 20.90
N ARG A 77 -15.20 8.96 21.26
CA ARG A 77 -14.18 9.31 22.26
C ARG A 77 -13.34 10.50 21.85
N ASN A 78 -13.03 10.57 20.54
CA ASN A 78 -12.18 11.62 19.98
C ASN A 78 -12.95 12.79 19.37
N ARG A 79 -14.28 12.92 19.59
CA ARG A 79 -15.11 13.94 18.96
C ARG A 79 -14.66 15.38 19.17
N HIS A 80 -13.89 15.63 20.24
CA HIS A 80 -13.30 16.94 20.55
C HIS A 80 -11.92 17.16 19.90
N ARG A 81 -11.45 16.20 19.09
CA ARG A 81 -10.19 16.22 18.35
C ARG A 81 -10.48 16.00 16.85
N PRO A 82 -10.89 17.04 16.11
CA PRO A 82 -11.33 16.89 14.72
C PRO A 82 -10.33 16.16 13.82
N ALA A 83 -9.04 16.43 13.98
CA ALA A 83 -7.98 15.79 13.21
C ALA A 83 -7.96 14.25 13.39
N GLU A 84 -8.21 13.76 14.60
CA GLU A 84 -8.29 12.30 14.87
C GLU A 84 -9.52 11.69 14.19
N VAL A 85 -10.66 12.39 14.27
CA VAL A 85 -11.90 11.91 13.64
C VAL A 85 -11.75 11.92 12.13
N HIS A 86 -11.15 12.94 11.52
CA HIS A 86 -10.90 12.98 10.08
C HIS A 86 -10.01 11.81 9.64
N ARG A 87 -8.92 11.51 10.35
CA ARG A 87 -8.08 10.35 10.05
C ARG A 87 -8.86 9.03 10.08
N LEU A 88 -9.76 8.85 11.06
CA LEU A 88 -10.63 7.68 11.13
C LEU A 88 -11.61 7.60 9.94
N LEU A 89 -12.16 8.73 9.52
CA LEU A 89 -13.06 8.82 8.35
C LEU A 89 -12.31 8.49 7.07
N ASP A 90 -11.12 9.07 6.86
CA ASP A 90 -10.27 8.82 5.69
C ASP A 90 -9.83 7.35 5.62
N ALA A 91 -9.43 6.76 6.76
CA ALA A 91 -9.10 5.35 6.83
C ALA A 91 -10.30 4.45 6.53
N HIS A 92 -11.52 4.86 6.91
CA HIS A 92 -12.73 4.12 6.58
C HIS A 92 -13.09 4.24 5.10
N LEU A 93 -12.96 5.45 4.52
CA LEU A 93 -13.19 5.68 3.09
C LEU A 93 -12.25 4.82 2.24
N ARG A 94 -10.94 4.86 2.52
CA ARG A 94 -9.97 3.99 1.85
C ARG A 94 -10.37 2.51 1.92
N ARG A 95 -10.81 2.03 3.07
CA ARG A 95 -11.27 0.64 3.24
C ARG A 95 -12.48 0.29 2.38
N LEU A 96 -13.40 1.23 2.18
CA LEU A 96 -14.57 1.04 1.30
C LEU A 96 -14.16 1.02 -0.17
N GLU A 97 -13.25 1.88 -0.59
CA GLU A 97 -12.69 1.93 -1.95
C GLU A 97 -11.96 0.63 -2.28
N ASP A 98 -11.15 0.12 -1.36
CA ASP A 98 -10.46 -1.16 -1.49
C ASP A 98 -11.45 -2.33 -1.61
N GLY A 99 -12.45 -2.38 -0.72
CA GLY A 99 -13.47 -3.41 -0.78
C GLY A 99 -14.28 -3.38 -2.08
N LEU A 100 -14.49 -2.19 -2.65
CA LEU A 100 -15.13 -2.06 -3.97
C LEU A 100 -14.22 -2.59 -5.08
N ALA A 101 -12.93 -2.29 -5.04
CA ALA A 101 -11.96 -2.81 -6.00
C ALA A 101 -11.89 -4.34 -5.95
N ASP A 102 -11.84 -4.91 -4.74
CA ASP A 102 -11.86 -6.36 -4.52
C ASP A 102 -13.15 -7.00 -5.06
N ALA A 103 -14.29 -6.42 -4.74
CA ALA A 103 -15.58 -6.94 -5.23
C ALA A 103 -15.68 -6.88 -6.76
N ARG A 104 -15.15 -5.84 -7.39
CA ARG A 104 -15.11 -5.72 -8.87
C ARG A 104 -14.24 -6.82 -9.50
N ARG A 105 -13.06 -7.09 -8.91
CA ARG A 105 -12.16 -8.17 -9.37
C ARG A 105 -12.87 -9.52 -9.29
N GLU A 106 -13.46 -9.81 -8.15
CA GLU A 106 -14.16 -11.09 -7.95
C GLU A 106 -15.38 -11.25 -8.87
N LEU A 107 -16.17 -10.19 -9.05
CA LEU A 107 -17.30 -10.22 -9.99
C LEU A 107 -16.87 -10.43 -11.44
N SER A 108 -15.73 -9.85 -11.86
CA SER A 108 -15.16 -10.13 -13.18
C SER A 108 -14.76 -11.59 -13.33
N ARG A 109 -14.14 -12.17 -12.29
CA ARG A 109 -13.77 -13.59 -12.26
C ARG A 109 -15.00 -14.49 -12.34
N ILE A 110 -16.05 -14.19 -11.58
CA ILE A 110 -17.31 -14.94 -11.60
C ILE A 110 -17.98 -14.84 -12.97
N ARG A 111 -17.97 -13.68 -13.63
CA ARG A 111 -18.51 -13.52 -14.98
C ARG A 111 -17.80 -14.42 -15.98
N CYS A 112 -16.46 -14.47 -15.97
CA CYS A 112 -15.71 -15.39 -16.84
C CYS A 112 -16.01 -16.87 -16.58
N LEU A 113 -16.42 -17.23 -15.35
CA LEU A 113 -16.83 -18.61 -15.02
C LEU A 113 -18.23 -18.94 -15.52
N ILE A 114 -19.15 -17.95 -15.55
CA ILE A 114 -20.54 -18.14 -15.95
C ILE A 114 -20.70 -18.10 -17.48
N ASP A 115 -19.98 -17.18 -18.13
CA ASP A 115 -20.06 -16.98 -19.58
C ASP A 115 -18.65 -16.90 -20.18
N PRO A 116 -18.06 -18.05 -20.52
CA PRO A 116 -16.76 -18.11 -21.17
C PRO A 116 -16.78 -17.62 -22.63
N GLU A 117 -17.98 -17.41 -23.23
CA GLU A 117 -18.16 -16.92 -24.60
C GLU A 117 -18.44 -15.41 -24.70
N GLU A 118 -18.53 -14.69 -23.56
CA GLU A 118 -18.66 -13.22 -23.60
C GLU A 118 -17.50 -12.63 -24.42
N PRO A 119 -17.76 -11.62 -25.26
CA PRO A 119 -16.73 -11.03 -26.11
C PRO A 119 -15.54 -10.63 -25.22
N THR A 120 -14.41 -11.21 -25.48
CA THR A 120 -13.15 -11.06 -24.74
C THR A 120 -12.83 -9.58 -24.66
N VAL A 121 -13.18 -8.94 -23.53
CA VAL A 121 -12.90 -7.54 -23.33
C VAL A 121 -11.40 -7.37 -23.25
N THR A 122 -10.87 -6.72 -24.27
CA THR A 122 -9.44 -6.46 -24.40
C THR A 122 -9.15 -5.06 -23.88
N THR A 123 -8.13 -4.93 -23.03
CA THR A 123 -7.63 -3.64 -22.59
C THR A 123 -6.38 -3.30 -23.39
N ARG A 124 -6.38 -2.11 -24.00
CA ARG A 124 -5.26 -1.59 -24.78
C ARG A 124 -4.61 -0.45 -24.01
N LEU A 125 -3.27 -0.46 -23.98
CA LEU A 125 -2.48 0.57 -23.32
C LEU A 125 -1.49 1.13 -24.34
N ALA A 126 -1.28 2.44 -24.29
CA ALA A 126 -0.15 3.07 -24.98
C ALA A 126 0.71 3.77 -23.93
N LEU A 127 1.91 3.24 -23.73
CA LEU A 127 2.86 3.62 -22.69
C LEU A 127 4.13 4.18 -23.31
N SER A 128 4.80 5.10 -22.62
CA SER A 128 6.16 5.49 -23.01
C SER A 128 7.10 4.29 -22.86
N ARG A 129 7.91 4.03 -23.88
CA ARG A 129 8.92 2.98 -23.88
C ARG A 129 9.93 3.18 -22.77
N THR A 130 10.38 4.42 -22.60
CA THR A 130 11.37 4.80 -21.59
C THR A 130 10.83 4.62 -20.18
N ASP A 131 9.59 5.08 -19.93
CA ASP A 131 8.96 4.95 -18.62
C ASP A 131 8.64 3.49 -18.28
N LEU A 132 8.21 2.69 -19.27
CA LEU A 132 7.99 1.26 -19.08
C LEU A 132 9.29 0.53 -18.75
N ALA A 133 10.41 0.86 -19.43
CA ALA A 133 11.71 0.29 -19.12
C ALA A 133 12.17 0.65 -17.69
N ALA A 134 12.04 1.91 -17.30
CA ALA A 134 12.36 2.37 -15.95
C ALA A 134 11.47 1.67 -14.89
N ALA A 135 10.19 1.50 -15.16
CA ALA A 135 9.28 0.81 -14.26
C ALA A 135 9.59 -0.68 -14.11
N VAL A 136 9.98 -1.35 -15.21
CA VAL A 136 10.45 -2.75 -15.14
C VAL A 136 11.70 -2.83 -14.26
N ASP A 137 12.69 -1.97 -14.48
CA ASP A 137 13.94 -1.93 -13.68
C ASP A 137 13.64 -1.67 -12.20
N ALA A 138 12.68 -0.81 -11.92
CA ALA A 138 12.28 -0.45 -10.56
C ALA A 138 11.63 -1.60 -9.77
N VAL A 139 11.06 -2.62 -10.42
CA VAL A 139 10.34 -3.69 -9.72
C VAL A 139 10.96 -5.07 -9.91
N ARG A 140 11.69 -5.32 -11.01
CA ARG A 140 12.18 -6.64 -11.40
C ARG A 140 13.00 -7.34 -10.32
N PHE A 141 13.80 -6.58 -9.57
CA PHE A 141 14.66 -7.11 -8.50
C PHE A 141 13.88 -7.72 -7.32
N ALA A 142 12.62 -7.33 -7.14
CA ALA A 142 11.79 -7.80 -6.03
C ALA A 142 10.99 -9.07 -6.37
N VAL A 143 11.14 -9.64 -7.56
CA VAL A 143 10.47 -10.90 -7.93
C VAL A 143 11.03 -12.06 -7.10
N GLY A 144 10.11 -12.86 -6.52
CA GLY A 144 10.48 -14.05 -5.75
C GLY A 144 10.98 -15.19 -6.62
N ALA A 145 11.92 -15.96 -6.06
CA ALA A 145 12.49 -17.15 -6.71
C ALA A 145 12.12 -18.47 -6.01
N ASP A 146 11.26 -18.43 -4.99
CA ASP A 146 10.85 -19.60 -4.23
C ASP A 146 9.88 -20.47 -5.04
N PRO A 147 10.25 -21.73 -5.38
CA PRO A 147 9.38 -22.63 -6.13
C PRO A 147 8.08 -23.00 -5.39
N GLU A 148 8.06 -22.90 -4.06
CA GLU A 148 6.86 -23.17 -3.25
C GLU A 148 5.85 -22.02 -3.29
N LEU A 149 6.29 -20.85 -3.77
CA LEU A 149 5.46 -19.64 -3.88
C LEU A 149 5.40 -19.11 -5.33
N PRO A 150 4.89 -19.88 -6.29
CA PRO A 150 4.89 -19.50 -7.70
C PRO A 150 4.08 -18.22 -7.98
N VAL A 151 3.17 -17.82 -7.08
CA VAL A 151 2.44 -16.56 -7.13
C VAL A 151 3.34 -15.32 -7.03
N LEU A 152 4.57 -15.45 -6.52
CA LEU A 152 5.56 -14.39 -6.40
C LEU A 152 6.62 -14.42 -7.51
N SER A 153 6.58 -15.41 -8.43
CA SER A 153 7.59 -15.60 -9.49
C SER A 153 7.36 -14.73 -10.73
N GLY A 154 6.66 -13.61 -10.58
CA GLY A 154 6.34 -12.71 -11.68
C GLY A 154 6.15 -11.28 -11.26
N VAL A 155 5.88 -10.44 -12.25
CA VAL A 155 5.51 -9.02 -12.06
C VAL A 155 4.03 -8.85 -12.33
N LEU A 156 3.31 -8.33 -11.37
CA LEU A 156 1.91 -7.95 -11.54
C LEU A 156 1.85 -6.68 -12.41
N LEU A 157 1.13 -6.75 -13.53
CA LEU A 157 0.69 -5.60 -14.29
C LEU A 157 -0.76 -5.33 -13.92
N GLU A 158 -1.02 -4.20 -13.27
CA GLU A 158 -2.35 -3.78 -12.85
C GLU A 158 -2.73 -2.49 -13.57
N VAL A 159 -3.84 -2.52 -14.30
CA VAL A 159 -4.45 -1.34 -14.94
C VAL A 159 -5.55 -0.82 -14.02
N ALA A 160 -5.35 0.36 -13.48
CA ALA A 160 -6.27 1.02 -12.57
C ALA A 160 -6.73 2.37 -13.15
N LEU A 161 -7.64 3.07 -12.45
CA LEU A 161 -8.15 4.36 -12.88
C LEU A 161 -7.07 5.47 -12.89
N ASP A 162 -6.05 5.31 -12.05
CA ASP A 162 -4.94 6.26 -11.87
C ASP A 162 -3.72 5.95 -12.74
N GLY A 163 -3.73 4.86 -13.51
CA GLY A 163 -2.64 4.48 -14.40
C GLY A 163 -2.34 2.98 -14.43
N VAL A 164 -1.18 2.66 -14.96
CA VAL A 164 -0.66 1.29 -15.05
C VAL A 164 0.40 1.10 -13.98
N HIS A 165 0.23 0.09 -13.14
CA HIS A 165 1.16 -0.23 -12.06
C HIS A 165 1.89 -1.54 -12.37
N LEU A 166 3.18 -1.58 -12.11
CA LEU A 166 4.00 -2.78 -12.05
C LEU A 166 4.38 -3.05 -10.61
N ILE A 167 4.17 -4.28 -10.14
CA ILE A 167 4.40 -4.65 -8.74
C ILE A 167 5.12 -6.00 -8.69
N ALA A 168 6.12 -6.11 -7.81
CA ALA A 168 6.78 -7.38 -7.49
C ALA A 168 7.06 -7.50 -5.99
N THR A 169 7.08 -8.70 -5.46
CA THR A 169 7.43 -8.98 -4.05
C THR A 169 7.95 -10.41 -3.90
N ASP A 170 8.85 -10.60 -2.92
CA ASP A 170 9.35 -11.90 -2.47
C ASP A 170 9.05 -12.18 -0.99
N ARG A 171 8.11 -11.45 -0.37
CA ARG A 171 7.73 -11.40 1.07
C ARG A 171 8.64 -10.51 1.92
N HIS A 172 9.91 -10.33 1.56
CA HIS A 172 10.90 -9.57 2.32
C HIS A 172 11.10 -8.16 1.77
N ARG A 173 10.74 -7.98 0.53
CA ARG A 173 10.73 -6.70 -0.19
C ARG A 173 9.55 -6.61 -1.12
N LEU A 174 9.08 -5.41 -1.34
CA LEU A 174 8.01 -5.08 -2.28
C LEU A 174 8.48 -3.89 -3.10
N ALA A 175 8.31 -3.94 -4.41
CA ALA A 175 8.57 -2.82 -5.29
C ALA A 175 7.32 -2.49 -6.10
N VAL A 176 7.06 -1.20 -6.25
CA VAL A 176 5.93 -0.64 -7.00
C VAL A 176 6.46 0.44 -7.92
N ALA A 177 6.02 0.44 -9.16
CA ALA A 177 6.25 1.52 -10.09
C ALA A 177 4.98 1.79 -10.89
N ARG A 178 4.69 3.06 -11.14
CA ARG A 178 3.55 3.50 -11.96
C ARG A 178 4.07 4.02 -13.29
N VAL A 179 3.36 3.69 -14.36
CA VAL A 179 3.63 4.19 -15.70
C VAL A 179 2.42 5.00 -16.16
N ALA A 180 2.64 6.24 -16.54
CA ALA A 180 1.60 7.05 -17.16
C ALA A 180 1.36 6.58 -18.60
N GLY A 181 0.10 6.61 -19.04
CA GLY A 181 -0.26 6.22 -20.39
C GLY A 181 -1.74 6.33 -20.66
N THR A 182 -2.14 6.04 -21.89
CA THR A 182 -3.55 5.96 -22.25
C THR A 182 -4.06 4.55 -22.06
N VAL A 183 -5.26 4.43 -21.52
CA VAL A 183 -5.95 3.17 -21.27
C VAL A 183 -7.27 3.18 -22.05
N ASP A 184 -7.46 2.16 -22.87
CA ASP A 184 -8.71 1.90 -23.59
C ASP A 184 -9.20 0.49 -23.23
N GLY A 185 -10.26 0.41 -22.46
CA GLY A 185 -10.83 -0.82 -21.92
C GLY A 185 -10.99 -0.82 -20.39
N PRO A 186 -11.50 -1.91 -19.84
CA PRO A 186 -11.74 -2.02 -18.40
C PRO A 186 -10.44 -2.20 -17.61
N PRO A 187 -10.46 -1.90 -16.30
CA PRO A 187 -9.39 -2.28 -15.38
C PRO A 187 -9.10 -3.78 -15.45
N VAL A 188 -7.82 -4.13 -15.52
CA VAL A 188 -7.36 -5.52 -15.60
C VAL A 188 -6.10 -5.71 -14.77
N SER A 189 -5.91 -6.93 -14.28
CA SER A 189 -4.75 -7.31 -13.46
C SER A 189 -4.25 -8.65 -13.95
N VAL A 190 -2.97 -8.72 -14.34
CA VAL A 190 -2.34 -9.93 -14.86
C VAL A 190 -0.94 -10.12 -14.29
N LEU A 191 -0.59 -11.33 -13.92
CA LEU A 191 0.73 -11.68 -13.41
C LEU A 191 1.62 -12.17 -14.56
N LEU A 192 2.59 -11.37 -14.96
CA LEU A 192 3.53 -11.69 -16.02
C LEU A 192 4.67 -12.56 -15.47
N PRO A 193 4.97 -13.71 -16.12
CA PRO A 193 6.13 -14.52 -15.71
C PRO A 193 7.43 -13.72 -15.86
N VAL A 194 8.36 -13.92 -14.95
CA VAL A 194 9.63 -13.17 -14.91
C VAL A 194 10.41 -13.27 -16.23
N ALA A 195 10.41 -14.43 -16.87
CA ALA A 195 11.08 -14.62 -18.17
C ALA A 195 10.51 -13.69 -19.26
N ALA A 196 9.18 -13.50 -19.28
CA ALA A 196 8.56 -12.57 -20.24
C ALA A 196 8.89 -11.11 -19.92
N VAL A 197 9.04 -10.77 -18.64
CA VAL A 197 9.47 -9.44 -18.21
C VAL A 197 10.93 -9.17 -18.59
N ASP A 198 11.81 -10.15 -18.46
CA ASP A 198 13.22 -10.07 -18.87
C ASP A 198 13.34 -9.91 -20.40
N GLU A 199 12.53 -10.67 -21.16
CA GLU A 199 12.47 -10.55 -22.62
C GLU A 199 11.91 -9.18 -23.06
N LEU A 200 10.89 -8.69 -22.38
CA LEU A 200 10.35 -7.33 -22.59
C LEU A 200 11.43 -6.28 -22.35
N ARG A 201 12.16 -6.39 -21.25
CA ARG A 201 13.22 -5.43 -20.90
C ARG A 201 14.31 -5.39 -21.97
N ALA A 202 14.74 -6.57 -22.45
CA ALA A 202 15.71 -6.67 -23.54
C ALA A 202 15.18 -6.06 -24.86
N LEU A 203 13.88 -6.23 -25.14
CA LEU A 203 13.25 -5.68 -26.34
C LEU A 203 13.16 -4.14 -26.28
N LEU A 204 12.85 -3.59 -25.10
CA LEU A 204 12.85 -2.13 -24.85
C LEU A 204 14.24 -1.51 -25.06
N ASP A 205 15.30 -2.17 -24.60
CA ASP A 205 16.70 -1.72 -24.80
C ASP A 205 17.10 -1.77 -26.27
N ALA A 206 16.81 -2.87 -26.96
CA ALA A 206 17.13 -3.03 -28.37
C ALA A 206 16.48 -1.94 -29.24
N ALA A 207 15.25 -1.54 -28.91
CA ALA A 207 14.54 -0.48 -29.59
C ALA A 207 15.16 0.91 -29.32
N GLY A 208 15.72 1.13 -28.12
CA GLY A 208 16.41 2.38 -27.77
C GLY A 208 17.71 2.60 -28.54
N SER A 209 18.38 1.54 -28.94
CA SER A 209 19.66 1.58 -29.68
C SER A 209 19.49 1.86 -31.16
N VAL A 210 18.28 1.75 -31.70
CA VAL A 210 17.97 2.04 -33.13
C VAL A 210 17.36 3.42 -33.26
N SER A 211 18.12 4.45 -32.93
CA SER A 211 17.76 5.86 -33.18
C SER A 211 17.82 6.17 -34.69
N GLY A 212 16.68 6.08 -35.38
CA GLY A 212 16.71 6.46 -36.81
C GLY A 212 15.44 6.35 -37.63
N LEU A 213 14.43 5.64 -37.21
CA LEU A 213 13.21 5.49 -38.03
C LEU A 213 11.96 5.53 -37.13
N ASP A 214 11.12 6.54 -37.37
CA ASP A 214 9.83 6.80 -36.72
C ASP A 214 9.88 6.97 -35.21
N GLY A 215 10.09 8.20 -34.77
CA GLY A 215 10.24 8.69 -33.38
C GLY A 215 9.05 8.47 -32.42
N SER A 216 8.36 7.36 -32.51
CA SER A 216 7.33 7.01 -31.55
C SER A 216 7.96 6.30 -30.36
N ASP A 217 8.11 6.99 -29.23
CA ASP A 217 8.49 6.39 -27.92
C ASP A 217 7.32 5.56 -27.33
N VAL A 218 6.31 5.24 -28.12
CA VAL A 218 5.09 4.56 -27.65
C VAL A 218 5.21 3.05 -27.79
N THR A 219 4.98 2.35 -26.69
CA THR A 219 4.83 0.91 -26.61
C THR A 219 3.34 0.57 -26.46
N GLU A 220 2.82 -0.26 -27.35
CA GLU A 220 1.45 -0.75 -27.25
C GLU A 220 1.41 -2.04 -26.42
N VAL A 221 0.52 -2.08 -25.41
CA VAL A 221 0.27 -3.28 -24.62
C VAL A 221 -1.21 -3.66 -24.78
N VAL A 222 -1.46 -4.89 -25.17
CA VAL A 222 -2.79 -5.47 -25.35
C VAL A 222 -2.97 -6.61 -24.36
N VAL A 223 -3.87 -6.41 -23.41
CA VAL A 223 -4.24 -7.44 -22.42
C VAL A 223 -5.56 -8.07 -22.86
N ALA A 224 -5.49 -9.32 -23.24
CA ALA A 224 -6.63 -10.15 -23.61
C ALA A 224 -6.70 -11.37 -22.68
N PRO A 225 -7.84 -12.06 -22.55
CA PRO A 225 -7.93 -13.26 -21.73
C PRO A 225 -6.87 -14.29 -22.08
N GLY A 226 -6.09 -14.69 -21.09
CA GLY A 226 -5.02 -15.68 -21.23
C GLY A 226 -3.80 -15.22 -22.03
N ARG A 227 -3.70 -13.96 -22.43
CA ARG A 227 -2.61 -13.46 -23.26
C ARG A 227 -2.33 -11.99 -23.04
N VAL A 228 -1.06 -11.63 -22.96
CA VAL A 228 -0.61 -10.25 -23.03
C VAL A 228 0.33 -10.11 -24.22
N THR A 229 0.08 -9.13 -25.08
CA THR A 229 0.96 -8.81 -26.20
C THR A 229 1.50 -7.41 -26.02
N VAL A 230 2.83 -7.28 -26.07
CA VAL A 230 3.53 -5.99 -26.02
C VAL A 230 4.21 -5.77 -27.34
N THR A 231 3.94 -4.63 -27.99
CA THR A 231 4.57 -4.27 -29.27
C THR A 231 5.51 -3.09 -29.06
N VAL A 232 6.80 -3.33 -29.26
CA VAL A 232 7.87 -2.34 -29.12
C VAL A 232 8.52 -2.11 -30.50
N ALA A 233 8.45 -0.90 -31.01
CA ALA A 233 8.98 -0.57 -32.35
C ALA A 233 8.53 -1.57 -33.45
N GLY A 234 7.28 -1.95 -33.45
CA GLY A 234 6.70 -2.90 -34.43
C GLY A 234 7.03 -4.37 -34.16
N ARG A 235 7.79 -4.71 -33.12
CA ARG A 235 8.13 -6.10 -32.75
C ARG A 235 7.21 -6.59 -31.62
N PRO A 236 6.36 -7.60 -31.87
CA PRO A 236 5.47 -8.14 -30.86
C PRO A 236 6.20 -9.14 -29.94
N LEU A 237 5.95 -9.02 -28.64
CA LEU A 237 6.23 -10.03 -27.61
C LEU A 237 4.90 -10.51 -27.06
N THR A 238 4.70 -11.82 -26.99
CA THR A 238 3.47 -12.39 -26.44
C THR A 238 3.79 -13.26 -25.22
N ALA A 239 3.10 -13.00 -24.12
CA ALA A 239 3.23 -13.74 -22.88
C ALA A 239 1.88 -14.36 -22.46
N VAL A 240 1.94 -15.52 -21.84
CA VAL A 240 0.82 -16.14 -21.14
C VAL A 240 0.93 -15.79 -19.67
N PRO A 241 -0.05 -15.08 -19.09
CA PRO A 241 -0.04 -14.76 -17.67
C PRO A 241 0.01 -16.00 -16.78
N LEU A 242 0.65 -15.90 -15.64
CA LEU A 242 0.60 -16.93 -14.61
C LEU A 242 -0.81 -17.03 -14.03
N PRO A 243 -1.34 -18.26 -13.80
CA PRO A 243 -2.72 -18.47 -13.35
C PRO A 243 -2.85 -18.33 -11.82
N TYR A 244 -2.16 -17.36 -11.23
CA TYR A 244 -2.14 -17.13 -9.79
C TYR A 244 -2.66 -15.76 -9.45
N ASP A 245 -3.29 -15.65 -8.27
CA ASP A 245 -3.71 -14.39 -7.68
C ASP A 245 -2.55 -13.78 -6.91
N PHE A 246 -2.08 -12.62 -7.35
CA PHE A 246 -1.05 -11.88 -6.63
C PHE A 246 -1.57 -11.39 -5.27
N PRO A 247 -0.75 -11.39 -4.21
CA PRO A 247 -1.15 -10.91 -2.88
C PRO A 247 -1.69 -9.47 -2.92
N ASP A 248 -2.61 -9.16 -2.00
CA ASP A 248 -3.11 -7.79 -1.83
C ASP A 248 -1.99 -6.87 -1.29
N TYR A 249 -1.14 -6.41 -2.19
CA TYR A 249 -0.01 -5.53 -1.87
C TYR A 249 -0.46 -4.19 -1.30
N ARG A 250 -1.64 -3.68 -1.69
CA ARG A 250 -2.17 -2.42 -1.17
C ARG A 250 -2.51 -2.52 0.30
N ARG A 251 -3.03 -3.67 0.72
CA ARG A 251 -3.26 -3.98 2.13
C ARG A 251 -1.94 -4.07 2.91
N LEU A 252 -0.92 -4.69 2.31
CA LEU A 252 0.42 -4.77 2.90
C LEU A 252 1.03 -3.38 3.08
N LEU A 253 0.96 -2.53 2.07
CA LEU A 253 1.46 -1.15 2.14
C LEU A 253 0.76 -0.36 3.24
N ARG A 254 -0.57 -0.43 3.32
CA ARG A 254 -1.33 0.27 4.38
C ARG A 254 -1.05 -0.25 5.79
N ALA A 255 -0.77 -1.54 5.93
CA ALA A 255 -0.47 -2.13 7.23
C ALA A 255 0.96 -1.81 7.72
N GLN A 256 1.88 -1.57 6.79
CA GLN A 256 3.31 -1.47 7.05
C GLN A 256 3.84 -0.03 6.99
N LEU A 257 3.24 0.83 6.18
CA LEU A 257 3.65 2.22 6.04
C LEU A 257 2.60 3.11 6.72
N GLY A 258 3.04 3.93 7.68
CA GLY A 258 2.19 4.94 8.31
C GLY A 258 1.81 6.06 7.33
N ASP A 259 0.76 6.82 7.64
CA ASP A 259 0.34 7.96 6.81
C ASP A 259 1.40 9.07 6.75
N VAL A 260 2.20 9.20 7.83
CA VAL A 260 3.33 10.14 7.92
C VAL A 260 4.50 9.42 8.58
N PRO A 261 5.62 9.19 7.88
CA PRO A 261 6.77 8.52 8.46
C PRO A 261 7.41 9.36 9.56
N ALA A 262 7.87 8.68 10.63
CA ALA A 262 8.56 9.34 11.74
C ALA A 262 9.89 9.96 11.31
N TYR A 263 10.56 9.34 10.34
CA TYR A 263 11.83 9.81 9.78
C TYR A 263 11.74 9.80 8.27
N ARG A 264 12.15 10.93 7.68
CA ARG A 264 12.25 11.11 6.23
C ARG A 264 13.63 11.68 5.90
N ILE A 265 14.50 10.86 5.36
CA ILE A 265 15.92 11.12 5.26
C ILE A 265 16.33 11.17 3.78
N PRO A 266 16.67 12.35 3.24
CA PRO A 266 17.25 12.44 1.91
C PRO A 266 18.66 11.85 1.90
N VAL A 267 18.96 11.01 0.91
CA VAL A 267 20.26 10.37 0.74
C VAL A 267 20.71 10.43 -0.71
N ASP A 268 22.01 10.54 -0.90
CA ASP A 268 22.64 10.31 -2.19
C ASP A 268 22.74 8.80 -2.42
N GLY A 269 22.02 8.29 -3.41
CA GLY A 269 21.95 6.86 -3.71
C GLY A 269 23.31 6.28 -4.11
N ALA A 270 24.12 7.02 -4.88
CA ALA A 270 25.45 6.60 -5.30
C ALA A 270 26.41 6.53 -4.11
N ALA A 271 26.39 7.54 -3.24
CA ALA A 271 27.24 7.58 -2.05
C ALA A 271 26.86 6.46 -1.06
N LEU A 272 25.58 6.22 -0.83
CA LEU A 272 25.13 5.13 0.05
C LEU A 272 25.51 3.75 -0.53
N ARG A 273 25.38 3.56 -1.84
CA ARG A 273 25.81 2.33 -2.50
C ARG A 273 27.31 2.14 -2.38
N ALA A 274 28.11 3.17 -2.64
CA ALA A 274 29.55 3.12 -2.49
C ALA A 274 29.95 2.75 -1.06
N ALA A 275 29.28 3.33 -0.06
CA ALA A 275 29.49 2.99 1.34
C ALA A 275 29.13 1.53 1.65
N LEU A 276 28.04 1.00 1.08
CA LEU A 276 27.60 -0.39 1.26
C LEU A 276 28.51 -1.40 0.55
N THR A 277 29.24 -1.01 -0.50
CA THR A 277 30.12 -1.89 -1.29
C THR A 277 31.61 -1.72 -0.93
N ALA A 278 31.92 -0.78 -0.04
CA ALA A 278 33.34 -0.53 0.39
C ALA A 278 33.90 -1.74 1.15
N ASP A 279 35.21 -1.90 1.09
CA ASP A 279 35.92 -2.88 1.91
C ASP A 279 35.76 -2.57 3.39
N GLY A 280 35.46 -3.61 4.21
CA GLY A 280 35.33 -3.47 5.65
C GLY A 280 33.97 -2.90 6.13
N VAL A 281 32.94 -2.90 5.29
CA VAL A 281 31.57 -2.59 5.73
C VAL A 281 31.19 -3.49 6.91
N PRO A 282 30.73 -2.92 8.05
CA PRO A 282 30.31 -3.74 9.18
C PRO A 282 29.04 -4.52 8.82
N VAL A 283 29.16 -5.84 8.80
CA VAL A 283 28.05 -6.77 8.56
C VAL A 283 27.93 -7.77 9.69
N CYS A 284 26.74 -8.27 9.91
CA CYS A 284 26.53 -9.51 10.65
C CYS A 284 25.78 -10.51 9.75
N HIS A 285 25.98 -11.79 10.03
CA HIS A 285 25.31 -12.85 9.27
C HIS A 285 24.05 -13.31 10.01
N ARG A 286 22.97 -13.50 9.25
CA ARG A 286 21.71 -14.03 9.75
C ARG A 286 21.21 -15.13 8.82
N ALA A 287 20.89 -16.28 9.39
CA ALA A 287 20.24 -17.35 8.63
C ALA A 287 18.73 -17.14 8.60
N HIS A 288 18.15 -17.20 7.42
CA HIS A 288 16.71 -17.18 7.21
C HIS A 288 16.34 -18.22 6.15
N GLU A 289 15.39 -19.11 6.46
CA GLU A 289 14.96 -20.23 5.59
C GLU A 289 16.14 -21.08 5.06
N GLY A 290 17.18 -21.24 5.87
CA GLY A 290 18.37 -22.04 5.52
C GLY A 290 19.40 -21.32 4.65
N VAL A 291 19.16 -20.06 4.29
CA VAL A 291 20.11 -19.19 3.56
C VAL A 291 20.73 -18.18 4.50
N GLU A 292 22.04 -18.03 4.42
CA GLU A 292 22.78 -17.03 5.20
C GLU A 292 22.82 -15.72 4.42
N HIS A 293 22.45 -14.62 5.10
CA HIS A 293 22.41 -13.27 4.53
C HIS A 293 23.31 -12.33 5.31
N GLU A 294 23.98 -11.45 4.57
CA GLU A 294 24.68 -10.31 5.16
C GLU A 294 23.68 -9.21 5.56
N VAL A 295 23.75 -8.81 6.81
CA VAL A 295 22.90 -7.76 7.38
C VAL A 295 23.76 -6.57 7.74
N VAL A 296 23.38 -5.41 7.22
CA VAL A 296 23.93 -4.10 7.57
C VAL A 296 22.99 -3.38 8.53
N ALA A 297 23.51 -2.44 9.30
CA ALA A 297 22.70 -1.58 10.13
C ALA A 297 22.82 -0.12 9.69
N LEU A 298 21.66 0.49 9.41
CA LEU A 298 21.53 1.94 9.23
C LEU A 298 21.20 2.57 10.60
N GLY A 299 21.92 3.63 10.96
CA GLY A 299 21.70 4.38 12.18
C GLY A 299 21.52 5.87 11.90
N LEU A 300 20.79 6.56 12.77
CA LEU A 300 20.75 8.02 12.77
C LEU A 300 21.62 8.56 13.91
N ASP A 301 22.49 9.50 13.59
CA ASP A 301 23.26 10.19 14.61
C ASP A 301 22.42 11.27 15.32
N GLY A 302 22.97 11.89 16.36
CA GLY A 302 22.29 12.95 17.13
C GLY A 302 21.91 14.21 16.33
N ARG A 303 22.34 14.29 15.04
CA ARG A 303 21.96 15.36 14.10
C ARG A 303 20.93 14.91 13.09
N GLY A 304 20.51 13.62 13.14
CA GLY A 304 19.57 13.02 12.19
C GLY A 304 20.24 12.61 10.87
N GLU A 305 21.58 12.54 10.79
CA GLU A 305 22.28 12.09 9.62
C GLU A 305 22.37 10.55 9.59
N LEU A 306 22.15 9.99 8.40
CA LEU A 306 22.21 8.56 8.17
C LEU A 306 23.67 8.07 8.14
N ARG A 307 23.95 6.98 8.85
CA ARG A 307 25.27 6.32 8.86
C ARG A 307 25.15 4.80 8.86
N LEU A 308 26.13 4.13 8.27
CA LEU A 308 26.34 2.71 8.52
C LEU A 308 26.96 2.53 9.91
N VAL A 309 26.34 1.68 10.72
CA VAL A 309 26.79 1.40 12.08
C VAL A 309 27.06 -0.10 12.24
N ASP A 310 27.88 -0.47 13.21
CA ASP A 310 28.16 -1.88 13.48
C ASP A 310 26.87 -2.62 13.92
N PRO A 311 26.41 -3.63 13.17
CA PRO A 311 25.21 -4.40 13.56
C PRO A 311 25.32 -5.10 14.93
N ALA A 312 26.54 -5.44 15.36
CA ALA A 312 26.81 -6.09 16.64
C ALA A 312 27.05 -5.10 17.78
N GLY A 313 27.27 -3.82 17.46
CA GLY A 313 27.53 -2.76 18.45
C GLY A 313 26.35 -2.49 19.38
N ALA A 314 26.62 -2.05 20.61
CA ALA A 314 25.58 -1.62 21.53
C ALA A 314 24.85 -0.39 20.97
N ALA A 315 23.52 -0.40 20.96
CA ALA A 315 22.73 0.81 20.66
C ALA A 315 22.95 1.81 21.80
N GLY A 316 23.36 3.04 21.47
CA GLY A 316 23.22 4.16 22.39
C GLY A 316 21.73 4.37 22.70
N ALA A 317 21.40 4.87 23.88
CA ALA A 317 20.03 4.92 24.40
C ALA A 317 19.01 5.68 23.50
N ASP A 318 19.49 6.50 22.54
CA ASP A 318 18.65 7.38 21.72
C ASP A 318 18.88 7.21 20.21
N ALA A 319 19.62 6.23 19.74
CA ALA A 319 19.93 6.08 18.32
C ALA A 319 19.00 5.09 17.64
N LEU A 320 18.23 5.56 16.66
CA LEU A 320 17.48 4.68 15.76
C LEU A 320 18.48 3.79 15.00
N ARG A 321 18.26 2.48 15.01
CA ARG A 321 19.05 1.50 14.27
C ARG A 321 18.12 0.53 13.57
N VAL A 322 18.31 0.34 12.26
CA VAL A 322 17.52 -0.59 11.44
C VAL A 322 18.45 -1.58 10.77
N GLY A 323 18.27 -2.87 11.04
CA GLY A 323 18.97 -3.93 10.34
C GLY A 323 18.29 -4.22 9.00
N LEU A 324 19.07 -4.38 7.94
CA LEU A 324 18.59 -4.66 6.60
C LEU A 324 19.45 -5.70 5.92
N ASN A 325 18.86 -6.55 5.10
CA ASN A 325 19.60 -7.39 4.17
C ASN A 325 20.38 -6.48 3.21
N ARG A 326 21.70 -6.63 3.16
CA ARG A 326 22.60 -5.78 2.37
C ARG A 326 22.30 -5.85 0.89
N GLU A 327 22.07 -7.04 0.35
CA GLU A 327 21.75 -7.28 -1.04
C GLU A 327 20.43 -6.62 -1.42
N TYR A 328 19.38 -6.79 -0.59
CA TYR A 328 18.07 -6.18 -0.81
C TYR A 328 18.14 -4.65 -0.79
N LEU A 329 18.94 -4.10 0.11
CA LEU A 329 19.14 -2.65 0.14
C LEU A 329 19.88 -2.17 -1.12
N LEU A 330 20.92 -2.85 -1.56
CA LEU A 330 21.64 -2.53 -2.80
C LEU A 330 20.75 -2.58 -4.03
N ASP A 331 19.90 -3.60 -4.13
CA ASP A 331 18.92 -3.73 -5.20
C ASP A 331 17.91 -2.57 -5.20
N ALA A 332 17.37 -2.22 -4.02
CA ALA A 332 16.41 -1.13 -3.87
C ALA A 332 16.99 0.25 -4.19
N LEU A 333 18.28 0.46 -3.92
CA LEU A 333 18.97 1.69 -4.33
C LEU A 333 19.10 1.79 -5.86
N GLY A 334 19.04 0.66 -6.58
CA GLY A 334 19.15 0.59 -8.03
C GLY A 334 20.53 1.06 -8.54
N SER A 335 20.72 1.22 -9.83
CA SER A 335 21.98 1.64 -10.47
C SER A 335 22.06 3.16 -10.73
N GLY A 336 21.00 3.92 -10.46
CA GLY A 336 20.94 5.35 -10.77
C GLY A 336 21.67 6.22 -9.75
N ASP A 337 22.15 7.38 -10.21
CA ASP A 337 22.89 8.39 -9.39
C ASP A 337 21.93 9.42 -8.76
N GLY A 338 20.63 9.08 -8.63
CA GLY A 338 19.61 10.01 -8.16
C GLY A 338 19.58 10.17 -6.64
N GLN A 339 18.96 11.30 -6.23
CA GLN A 339 18.60 11.51 -4.84
C GLN A 339 17.45 10.58 -4.44
N LEU A 340 17.60 9.91 -3.30
CA LEU A 340 16.61 9.03 -2.72
C LEU A 340 16.10 9.60 -1.40
N VAL A 341 14.94 9.17 -0.99
CA VAL A 341 14.37 9.46 0.32
C VAL A 341 14.09 8.13 1.02
N LEU A 342 14.73 7.92 2.16
CA LEU A 342 14.46 6.81 3.05
C LEU A 342 13.38 7.22 4.06
N GLU A 343 12.30 6.45 4.14
CA GLU A 343 11.20 6.67 5.09
C GLU A 343 11.11 5.48 6.05
N LEU A 344 11.06 5.75 7.36
CA LEU A 344 10.96 4.71 8.37
C LEU A 344 10.28 5.22 9.66
N ASP A 345 9.62 4.31 10.36
CA ASP A 345 8.85 4.59 11.56
C ASP A 345 9.48 4.02 12.85
N GLY A 346 10.60 3.31 12.73
CA GLY A 346 11.28 2.73 13.88
C GLY A 346 12.20 1.56 13.52
N PRO A 347 12.84 0.92 14.51
CA PRO A 347 13.87 -0.09 14.28
C PRO A 347 13.34 -1.43 13.74
N ILE A 348 12.04 -1.68 13.87
CA ILE A 348 11.35 -2.89 13.40
C ILE A 348 10.28 -2.59 12.36
N ALA A 349 10.11 -1.32 11.98
CA ALA A 349 9.21 -0.91 10.92
C ALA A 349 9.90 -1.08 9.56
N PRO A 350 9.16 -1.37 8.49
CA PRO A 350 9.72 -1.45 7.16
C PRO A 350 10.38 -0.14 6.74
N LEU A 351 11.46 -0.25 5.96
CA LEU A 351 12.11 0.88 5.30
C LEU A 351 11.49 1.07 3.92
N ALA A 352 10.93 2.25 3.64
CA ALA A 352 10.58 2.62 2.29
C ALA A 352 11.72 3.42 1.63
N VAL A 353 12.05 3.06 0.40
CA VAL A 353 13.03 3.73 -0.46
C VAL A 353 12.27 4.37 -1.60
N ARG A 354 12.29 5.70 -1.69
CA ARG A 354 11.61 6.48 -2.73
C ARG A 354 12.60 7.26 -3.55
N ARG A 355 12.30 7.45 -4.80
CA ARG A 355 13.03 8.42 -5.63
C ARG A 355 12.55 9.82 -5.31
N ALA A 356 13.46 10.79 -5.26
CA ALA A 356 13.07 12.18 -4.98
C ALA A 356 12.38 12.84 -6.19
N ASP A 357 12.72 12.39 -7.39
CA ASP A 357 12.22 12.86 -8.68
C ASP A 357 11.04 12.04 -9.23
N ASP A 358 10.73 10.90 -8.63
CA ASP A 358 9.65 10.01 -9.06
C ASP A 358 8.89 9.47 -7.83
N ALA A 359 7.78 10.12 -7.51
CA ALA A 359 6.92 9.70 -6.40
C ALA A 359 6.14 8.40 -6.70
N ASP A 360 6.08 8.01 -7.95
CA ASP A 360 5.30 6.87 -8.44
C ASP A 360 6.11 5.55 -8.41
N ALA A 361 7.44 5.62 -8.17
CA ALA A 361 8.29 4.43 -8.00
C ALA A 361 8.90 4.39 -6.60
N PHE A 362 8.68 3.29 -5.90
CA PHE A 362 9.24 3.07 -4.56
C PHE A 362 9.37 1.58 -4.23
N SER A 363 10.20 1.29 -3.26
CA SER A 363 10.33 -0.05 -2.70
C SER A 363 10.24 -0.04 -1.18
N VAL A 364 9.84 -1.17 -0.61
CA VAL A 364 9.70 -1.40 0.82
C VAL A 364 10.51 -2.62 1.20
N LEU A 365 11.39 -2.48 2.17
CA LEU A 365 12.26 -3.54 2.69
C LEU A 365 11.86 -3.90 4.11
N MET A 366 11.70 -5.20 4.38
CA MET A 366 11.45 -5.68 5.74
C MET A 366 12.73 -5.64 6.57
N PRO A 367 12.69 -5.09 7.79
CA PRO A 367 13.85 -5.04 8.67
C PRO A 367 14.23 -6.42 9.19
N VAL A 368 15.53 -6.60 9.43
CA VAL A 368 16.10 -7.78 10.07
C VAL A 368 16.45 -7.42 11.52
N ARG A 369 16.13 -8.29 12.46
CA ARG A 369 16.52 -8.08 13.88
C ARG A 369 18.04 -8.13 14.03
N LEU A 370 18.58 -7.08 14.65
CA LEU A 370 19.99 -6.96 15.01
C LEU A 370 20.31 -7.72 16.30
#